data_2e1a6fb2618d90bcc1c8576d2d021562
#
_entry.id   2e1a6fb2618d90bcc1c8576d2d021562
#
_cell.length_a   1.000
_cell.length_b   1.000
_cell.length_c   1.000
_cell.angle_alpha   90.00
_cell.angle_beta   90.00
_cell.angle_gamma   90.00
#
_symmetry.space_group_name_H-M   'P 1'
#
loop_
_entity.id
_entity.type
_entity.pdbx_description
1 polymer ?
#
loop_
_entity_poly.entity_id
_entity_poly.type
_entity_poly.pdbx_seq_one_letter_code
_entity_poly.pdbx_strand_id
1 'polypeptide(L)'
;MNALKGKAAGFTLIELTISAAVASIILVASYMCLSAGVASQKLIEPRTEALQSARVALAMMSAELRSACSLSPDFDFVGDQRTIGEMEADNLDFATHYYKPARPREGDYCQVSYFVEKSRGSQKNYSLWRRRNPHIAPDPLAGGTKEEIVPGLRGLTLEYYDGLDWYDTWGDASIKKKVKYTTTQAPNLSGFPEAVLITLALDLNPDSVAEKKEPPMVFQTVVHLELADVPAPSGGSTVPDNSNPGNNAMPPGQNPGGGN
;
A
#
# COMPACT_ATOMS: atom_id res chain seq x y z
N MET A 1 34.86 -58.97 -57.39
CA MET A 1 34.66 -57.82 -56.46
C MET A 1 34.73 -56.53 -57.30
N ASN A 2 33.55 -56.04 -57.78
CA ASN A 2 33.47 -54.84 -58.55
C ASN A 2 33.15 -53.63 -57.60
N ALA A 3 34.13 -52.80 -57.37
CA ALA A 3 33.94 -51.58 -56.62
C ALA A 3 33.20 -50.54 -57.51
N LEU A 4 31.97 -50.22 -57.12
CA LEU A 4 31.19 -49.14 -57.71
C LEU A 4 31.87 -47.80 -57.38
N LYS A 5 32.57 -47.25 -58.40
CA LYS A 5 33.19 -45.94 -58.38
C LYS A 5 32.07 -44.89 -58.53
N GLY A 6 31.56 -44.40 -57.38
CA GLY A 6 30.62 -43.29 -57.38
C GLY A 6 31.24 -42.07 -58.06
N LYS A 7 30.60 -41.56 -59.11
CA LYS A 7 30.95 -40.25 -59.69
C LYS A 7 30.59 -39.17 -58.73
N ALA A 8 31.58 -38.45 -58.16
CA ALA A 8 31.34 -37.21 -57.45
C ALA A 8 30.79 -36.16 -58.47
N ALA A 9 29.51 -35.81 -58.29
CA ALA A 9 28.89 -34.70 -59.02
C ALA A 9 29.43 -33.41 -58.39
N GLY A 10 30.18 -32.62 -59.18
CA GLY A 10 30.63 -31.29 -58.78
C GLY A 10 29.48 -30.28 -58.87
N PHE A 11 29.38 -29.35 -57.90
CA PHE A 11 28.46 -28.23 -57.94
C PHE A 11 28.71 -27.31 -59.14
N THR A 12 27.64 -26.87 -59.77
CA THR A 12 27.74 -25.85 -60.83
C THR A 12 27.81 -24.47 -60.22
N LEU A 13 28.48 -23.54 -60.89
CA LEU A 13 28.63 -22.15 -60.43
C LEU A 13 27.28 -21.46 -60.28
N ILE A 14 26.30 -21.78 -61.14
CA ILE A 14 24.94 -21.25 -61.05
C ILE A 14 24.19 -21.77 -59.83
N GLU A 15 24.38 -23.01 -59.47
CA GLU A 15 23.76 -23.60 -58.28
C GLU A 15 24.31 -22.96 -56.99
N LEU A 16 25.59 -22.64 -56.94
CA LEU A 16 26.22 -21.91 -55.86
C LEU A 16 25.65 -20.49 -55.71
N THR A 17 25.50 -19.77 -56.85
CA THR A 17 24.98 -18.38 -56.82
C THR A 17 23.52 -18.33 -56.43
N ILE A 18 22.69 -19.25 -56.90
CA ILE A 18 21.28 -19.33 -56.52
C ILE A 18 21.16 -19.69 -55.02
N SER A 19 21.93 -20.67 -54.54
CA SER A 19 21.92 -21.04 -53.12
C SER A 19 22.37 -19.88 -52.21
N ALA A 20 23.39 -19.14 -52.61
CA ALA A 20 23.85 -17.96 -51.87
C ALA A 20 22.79 -16.82 -51.86
N ALA A 21 22.11 -16.61 -53.00
CA ALA A 21 21.03 -15.62 -53.09
C ALA A 21 19.85 -16.00 -52.19
N VAL A 22 19.40 -17.25 -52.21
CA VAL A 22 18.31 -17.74 -51.32
C VAL A 22 18.71 -17.68 -49.86
N ALA A 23 19.93 -18.09 -49.53
CA ALA A 23 20.45 -17.99 -48.17
C ALA A 23 20.49 -16.54 -47.67
N SER A 24 20.87 -15.59 -48.50
CA SER A 24 20.89 -14.16 -48.19
C SER A 24 19.48 -13.61 -47.90
N ILE A 25 18.47 -14.00 -48.68
CA ILE A 25 17.08 -13.59 -48.47
C ILE A 25 16.57 -14.16 -47.16
N ILE A 26 16.84 -15.41 -46.82
CA ILE A 26 16.45 -16.05 -45.59
C ILE A 26 17.10 -15.32 -44.38
N LEU A 27 18.38 -14.98 -44.45
CA LEU A 27 19.09 -14.26 -43.41
C LEU A 27 18.48 -12.88 -43.14
N VAL A 28 18.20 -12.11 -44.23
CA VAL A 28 17.57 -10.80 -44.12
C VAL A 28 16.17 -10.90 -43.50
N ALA A 29 15.36 -11.85 -43.96
CA ALA A 29 14.03 -12.07 -43.44
C ALA A 29 14.07 -12.46 -41.95
N SER A 30 14.97 -13.35 -41.55
CA SER A 30 15.19 -13.75 -40.17
C SER A 30 15.63 -12.59 -39.30
N TYR A 31 16.53 -11.74 -39.77
CA TYR A 31 16.95 -10.54 -39.05
C TYR A 31 15.83 -9.54 -38.88
N MET A 32 15.03 -9.29 -39.91
CA MET A 32 13.85 -8.41 -39.81
C MET A 32 12.80 -8.95 -38.79
N CYS A 33 12.54 -10.26 -38.80
CA CYS A 33 11.62 -10.89 -37.85
C CYS A 33 12.15 -10.74 -36.40
N LEU A 34 13.43 -11.02 -36.18
CA LEU A 34 14.04 -10.91 -34.86
C LEU A 34 14.05 -9.45 -34.37
N SER A 35 14.43 -8.50 -35.24
CA SER A 35 14.43 -7.08 -34.87
C SER A 35 13.05 -6.53 -34.57
N ALA A 36 12.02 -6.95 -35.29
CA ALA A 36 10.62 -6.61 -34.98
C ALA A 36 10.17 -7.20 -33.66
N GLY A 37 10.56 -8.45 -33.33
CA GLY A 37 10.28 -9.09 -32.06
C GLY A 37 10.90 -8.33 -30.87
N VAL A 38 12.16 -7.96 -30.98
CA VAL A 38 12.86 -7.17 -29.93
C VAL A 38 12.24 -5.78 -29.77
N ALA A 39 11.88 -5.12 -30.86
CA ALA A 39 11.20 -3.82 -30.81
C ALA A 39 9.83 -3.92 -30.12
N SER A 40 9.06 -4.96 -30.42
CA SER A 40 7.77 -5.22 -29.79
C SER A 40 7.92 -5.49 -28.27
N GLN A 41 8.92 -6.28 -27.88
CA GLN A 41 9.21 -6.57 -26.48
C GLN A 41 9.50 -5.29 -25.69
N LYS A 42 10.33 -4.40 -26.20
CA LYS A 42 10.67 -3.11 -25.57
C LYS A 42 9.46 -2.20 -25.33
N LEU A 43 8.41 -2.33 -26.13
CA LEU A 43 7.17 -1.56 -25.95
C LEU A 43 6.23 -2.16 -24.89
N ILE A 44 6.25 -3.50 -24.74
CA ILE A 44 5.31 -4.22 -23.88
C ILE A 44 5.86 -4.36 -22.46
N GLU A 45 7.17 -4.58 -22.32
CA GLU A 45 7.84 -4.87 -21.05
C GLU A 45 7.59 -3.81 -19.97
N PRO A 46 7.78 -2.49 -20.19
CA PRO A 46 7.57 -1.48 -19.16
C PRO A 46 6.12 -1.43 -18.67
N ARG A 47 5.17 -1.66 -19.58
CA ARG A 47 3.74 -1.68 -19.24
C ARG A 47 3.38 -2.88 -18.37
N THR A 48 3.96 -4.03 -18.66
CA THR A 48 3.76 -5.25 -17.89
C THR A 48 4.37 -5.15 -16.50
N GLU A 49 5.56 -4.56 -16.39
CA GLU A 49 6.24 -4.30 -15.12
C GLU A 49 5.45 -3.33 -14.25
N ALA A 50 4.95 -2.23 -14.80
CA ALA A 50 4.11 -1.27 -14.09
C ALA A 50 2.82 -1.91 -13.57
N LEU A 51 2.14 -2.72 -14.42
CA LEU A 51 0.95 -3.48 -14.04
C LEU A 51 1.22 -4.46 -12.90
N GLN A 52 2.33 -5.20 -12.96
CA GLN A 52 2.69 -6.16 -11.94
C GLN A 52 3.07 -5.47 -10.63
N SER A 53 3.86 -4.41 -10.69
CA SER A 53 4.25 -3.62 -9.52
C SER A 53 3.06 -3.00 -8.83
N ALA A 54 2.13 -2.38 -9.57
CA ALA A 54 0.90 -1.84 -9.03
C ALA A 54 0.04 -2.91 -8.35
N ARG A 55 -0.14 -4.06 -9.01
CA ARG A 55 -0.92 -5.17 -8.45
C ARG A 55 -0.33 -5.69 -7.14
N VAL A 56 0.99 -5.86 -7.08
CA VAL A 56 1.67 -6.32 -5.86
C VAL A 56 1.53 -5.29 -4.74
N ALA A 57 1.74 -4.01 -5.04
CA ALA A 57 1.61 -2.94 -4.04
C ALA A 57 0.18 -2.84 -3.49
N LEU A 58 -0.82 -2.78 -4.37
CA LEU A 58 -2.22 -2.70 -3.96
C LEU A 58 -2.67 -3.95 -3.18
N ALA A 59 -2.23 -5.14 -3.57
CA ALA A 59 -2.51 -6.38 -2.83
C ALA A 59 -1.88 -6.34 -1.43
N MET A 60 -0.64 -5.87 -1.31
CA MET A 60 0.07 -5.74 -0.04
C MET A 60 -0.60 -4.72 0.87
N MET A 61 -0.87 -3.51 0.38
CA MET A 61 -1.58 -2.47 1.12
C MET A 61 -2.96 -2.96 1.57
N SER A 62 -3.69 -3.62 0.69
CA SER A 62 -5.02 -4.16 1.01
C SER A 62 -4.97 -5.24 2.10
N ALA A 63 -3.98 -6.12 2.08
CA ALA A 63 -3.82 -7.17 3.08
C ALA A 63 -3.49 -6.58 4.46
N GLU A 64 -2.58 -5.61 4.51
CA GLU A 64 -2.19 -4.94 5.75
C GLU A 64 -3.33 -4.07 6.32
N LEU A 65 -4.07 -3.35 5.46
CA LEU A 65 -5.22 -2.53 5.87
C LEU A 65 -6.39 -3.38 6.41
N ARG A 66 -6.71 -4.52 5.79
CA ARG A 66 -7.76 -5.43 6.31
C ARG A 66 -7.43 -5.99 7.68
N SER A 67 -6.16 -6.06 8.01
CA SER A 67 -5.67 -6.52 9.32
C SER A 67 -5.26 -5.36 10.22
N ALA A 68 -5.67 -4.13 9.89
CA ALA A 68 -5.42 -2.97 10.72
C ALA A 68 -6.05 -3.16 12.11
N CYS A 69 -5.35 -2.73 13.15
CA CYS A 69 -5.77 -2.91 14.53
C CYS A 69 -5.38 -1.71 15.40
N SER A 70 -6.16 -1.45 16.45
CA SER A 70 -5.80 -0.49 17.48
C SER A 70 -4.93 -1.18 18.52
N LEU A 71 -3.69 -0.73 18.70
CA LEU A 71 -2.75 -1.30 19.67
C LEU A 71 -2.61 -0.46 20.94
N SER A 72 -2.92 0.83 20.86
CA SER A 72 -2.82 1.77 21.96
C SER A 72 -3.81 2.90 21.74
N PRO A 73 -4.39 3.49 22.82
CA PRO A 73 -5.17 4.72 22.71
C PRO A 73 -4.38 5.91 22.13
N ASP A 74 -3.06 5.85 22.21
CA ASP A 74 -2.14 6.90 21.75
C ASP A 74 -1.65 6.68 20.31
N PHE A 75 -2.04 5.57 19.69
CA PHE A 75 -1.65 5.25 18.32
C PHE A 75 -2.90 5.04 17.46
N ASP A 76 -3.23 6.06 16.73
CA ASP A 76 -4.37 6.09 15.84
C ASP A 76 -4.00 5.71 14.41
N PHE A 77 -5.03 5.40 13.64
CA PHE A 77 -4.96 5.34 12.20
C PHE A 77 -4.86 6.77 11.65
N VAL A 78 -3.77 7.11 10.98
CA VAL A 78 -3.50 8.47 10.49
C VAL A 78 -3.28 8.45 8.98
N GLY A 79 -4.09 9.23 8.29
CA GLY A 79 -3.94 9.51 6.87
C GLY A 79 -3.73 11.00 6.66
N ASP A 80 -2.59 11.38 6.07
CA ASP A 80 -2.21 12.77 5.85
C ASP A 80 -2.06 13.09 4.37
N GLN A 81 -2.78 14.11 3.91
CA GLN A 81 -2.66 14.62 2.56
C GLN A 81 -1.36 15.40 2.42
N ARG A 82 -0.53 14.95 1.50
CA ARG A 82 0.77 15.56 1.23
C ARG A 82 1.01 15.73 -0.25
N THR A 83 1.72 16.80 -0.62
CA THR A 83 2.17 17.06 -1.98
C THR A 83 3.68 17.24 -2.06
N ILE A 84 4.31 16.76 -3.12
CA ILE A 84 5.72 17.01 -3.46
C ILE A 84 5.77 17.73 -4.80
N GLY A 85 5.87 19.07 -4.77
CA GLY A 85 5.65 19.89 -5.95
C GLY A 85 4.20 19.83 -6.42
N GLU A 86 3.97 19.33 -7.64
CA GLU A 86 2.63 19.12 -8.22
C GLU A 86 2.11 17.68 -8.03
N MET A 87 2.92 16.80 -7.45
CA MET A 87 2.60 15.39 -7.30
C MET A 87 1.91 15.16 -5.95
N GLU A 88 0.77 14.46 -5.96
CA GLU A 88 0.13 13.95 -4.75
C GLU A 88 0.99 12.82 -4.16
N ALA A 89 1.25 12.90 -2.87
CA ALA A 89 2.20 12.05 -2.17
C ALA A 89 1.75 11.79 -0.73
N ASP A 90 0.51 11.32 -0.58
CA ASP A 90 -0.12 11.10 0.70
C ASP A 90 0.64 10.10 1.57
N ASN A 91 0.52 10.26 2.87
CA ASN A 91 1.07 9.36 3.86
C ASN A 91 -0.04 8.59 4.57
N LEU A 92 0.26 7.37 4.96
CA LEU A 92 -0.65 6.53 5.73
C LEU A 92 0.13 5.78 6.80
N ASP A 93 -0.28 5.97 8.05
CA ASP A 93 0.33 5.34 9.23
C ASP A 93 -0.75 4.59 10.02
N PHE A 94 -0.52 3.30 10.31
CA PHE A 94 -1.42 2.46 11.08
C PHE A 94 -0.70 1.26 11.66
N ALA A 95 -1.37 0.57 12.59
CA ALA A 95 -0.89 -0.71 13.11
C ALA A 95 -1.66 -1.87 12.47
N THR A 96 -0.99 -3.00 12.27
CA THR A 96 -1.59 -4.20 11.68
C THR A 96 -1.13 -5.48 12.37
N HIS A 97 -2.00 -6.49 12.38
CA HIS A 97 -1.66 -7.87 12.74
C HIS A 97 -1.06 -8.67 11.56
N TYR A 98 -0.97 -8.09 10.39
CA TYR A 98 -0.37 -8.73 9.22
C TYR A 98 1.16 -8.67 9.25
N TYR A 99 1.74 -9.22 10.35
CA TYR A 99 3.18 -9.26 10.56
C TYR A 99 3.62 -10.65 11.03
N LYS A 100 4.64 -11.16 10.37
CA LYS A 100 5.31 -12.41 10.79
C LYS A 100 6.61 -12.05 11.52
N PRO A 101 6.74 -12.36 12.80
CA PRO A 101 7.94 -12.07 13.56
C PRO A 101 9.18 -12.69 12.90
N ALA A 102 10.24 -11.90 12.76
CA ALA A 102 11.52 -12.32 12.21
C ALA A 102 12.55 -12.59 13.32
N ARG A 103 12.33 -12.04 14.52
CA ARG A 103 13.25 -12.13 15.67
C ARG A 103 12.53 -12.61 16.93
N PRO A 104 13.26 -13.26 17.86
CA PRO A 104 12.70 -13.56 19.17
C PRO A 104 12.22 -12.29 19.89
N ARG A 105 11.06 -12.34 20.52
CA ARG A 105 10.40 -11.23 21.24
C ARG A 105 9.72 -10.17 20.37
N GLU A 106 9.63 -10.36 19.07
CA GLU A 106 8.71 -9.59 18.24
C GLU A 106 7.31 -10.18 18.38
N GLY A 107 6.29 -9.33 18.49
CA GLY A 107 4.88 -9.72 18.44
C GLY A 107 4.43 -10.04 17.02
N ASP A 108 3.17 -10.39 16.87
CA ASP A 108 2.50 -10.65 15.58
C ASP A 108 1.89 -9.37 14.98
N TYR A 109 2.17 -8.23 15.56
CA TYR A 109 1.73 -6.92 15.11
C TYR A 109 2.91 -6.02 14.78
N CYS A 110 2.70 -5.07 13.90
CA CYS A 110 3.66 -4.02 13.63
C CYS A 110 2.98 -2.71 13.24
N GLN A 111 3.72 -1.63 13.44
CA GLN A 111 3.41 -0.33 12.89
C GLN A 111 3.84 -0.29 11.43
N VAL A 112 2.94 0.14 10.55
CA VAL A 112 3.18 0.25 9.11
C VAL A 112 2.99 1.68 8.68
N SER A 113 3.90 2.16 7.83
CA SER A 113 3.78 3.46 7.18
C SER A 113 3.96 3.29 5.68
N TYR A 114 3.07 3.88 4.90
CA TYR A 114 3.19 4.04 3.46
C TYR A 114 3.39 5.51 3.12
N PHE A 115 4.40 5.81 2.33
CA PHE A 115 4.74 7.18 1.97
C PHE A 115 5.54 7.23 0.67
N VAL A 116 5.64 8.44 0.11
CA VAL A 116 6.39 8.71 -1.11
C VAL A 116 7.72 9.35 -0.76
N GLU A 117 8.81 8.75 -1.27
CA GLU A 117 10.16 9.26 -1.13
C GLU A 117 10.93 9.03 -2.44
N LYS A 118 12.10 9.63 -2.60
CA LYS A 118 12.94 9.42 -3.78
C LYS A 118 13.32 7.95 -3.93
N SER A 119 13.34 7.50 -5.18
CA SER A 119 13.75 6.14 -5.54
C SER A 119 15.19 5.88 -5.16
N ARG A 120 15.50 4.65 -4.80
CA ARG A 120 16.88 4.24 -4.48
C ARG A 120 17.77 4.42 -5.71
N GLY A 121 18.81 5.23 -5.56
CA GLY A 121 19.77 5.49 -6.63
C GLY A 121 19.33 6.53 -7.67
N SER A 122 18.13 7.11 -7.57
CA SER A 122 17.65 8.18 -8.45
C SER A 122 17.34 9.45 -7.67
N GLN A 123 17.84 10.58 -8.15
CA GLN A 123 17.52 11.89 -7.58
C GLN A 123 16.24 12.52 -8.18
N LYS A 124 15.77 11.98 -9.31
CA LYS A 124 14.67 12.55 -10.09
C LYS A 124 13.35 11.79 -9.92
N ASN A 125 13.44 10.48 -9.68
CA ASN A 125 12.28 9.60 -9.62
C ASN A 125 11.82 9.41 -8.17
N TYR A 126 10.53 9.17 -8.00
CA TYR A 126 9.91 8.86 -6.73
C TYR A 126 9.41 7.44 -6.71
N SER A 127 9.31 6.87 -5.52
CA SER A 127 8.84 5.52 -5.28
C SER A 127 7.85 5.49 -4.13
N LEU A 128 7.00 4.48 -4.13
CA LEU A 128 6.24 4.10 -2.96
C LEU A 128 7.15 3.34 -2.01
N TRP A 129 7.24 3.84 -0.80
CA TRP A 129 7.98 3.23 0.29
C TRP A 129 7.04 2.69 1.35
N ARG A 130 7.43 1.57 1.92
CA ARG A 130 6.81 1.00 3.11
C ARG A 130 7.83 0.97 4.24
N ARG A 131 7.41 1.38 5.43
CA ARG A 131 8.18 1.18 6.65
C ARG A 131 7.41 0.24 7.56
N ARG A 132 8.10 -0.70 8.17
CA ARG A 132 7.55 -1.60 9.19
C ARG A 132 8.38 -1.50 10.45
N ASN A 133 7.70 -1.28 11.57
CA ASN A 133 8.30 -1.24 12.89
C ASN A 133 7.60 -2.25 13.81
N PRO A 134 8.26 -3.36 14.20
CA PRO A 134 7.69 -4.34 15.13
C PRO A 134 7.60 -3.83 16.58
N HIS A 135 8.13 -2.65 16.84
CA HIS A 135 8.05 -1.97 18.13
C HIS A 135 7.17 -0.74 17.97
N ILE A 136 6.10 -0.65 18.77
CA ILE A 136 5.24 0.53 18.76
C ILE A 136 6.03 1.66 19.38
N ALA A 137 6.28 2.69 18.59
CA ALA A 137 6.91 3.93 19.04
C ALA A 137 5.86 5.03 19.13
N PRO A 138 5.99 5.96 20.09
CA PRO A 138 5.09 7.12 20.18
C PRO A 138 5.14 7.99 18.92
N ASP A 139 6.31 8.06 18.27
CA ASP A 139 6.46 8.71 16.97
C ASP A 139 6.33 7.64 15.86
N PRO A 140 5.25 7.66 15.06
CA PRO A 140 5.04 6.72 13.97
C PRO A 140 6.14 6.79 12.90
N LEU A 141 6.87 7.89 12.81
CA LEU A 141 7.96 8.05 11.85
C LEU A 141 9.32 7.57 12.38
N ALA A 142 9.44 7.20 13.67
CA ALA A 142 10.68 6.76 14.28
C ALA A 142 10.90 5.24 14.14
N GLY A 143 12.13 4.87 13.82
CA GLY A 143 12.60 3.47 13.80
C GLY A 143 12.05 2.64 12.63
N GLY A 144 12.13 1.32 12.78
CA GLY A 144 11.67 0.36 11.78
C GLY A 144 12.60 0.20 10.56
N THR A 145 12.15 -0.59 9.60
CA THR A 145 12.86 -0.88 8.34
C THR A 145 12.09 -0.37 7.15
N LYS A 146 12.74 0.43 6.32
CA LYS A 146 12.18 0.95 5.06
C LYS A 146 12.43 0.00 3.91
N GLU A 147 11.42 -0.19 3.07
CA GLU A 147 11.43 -1.02 1.88
C GLU A 147 10.80 -0.24 0.71
N GLU A 148 11.50 -0.22 -0.41
CA GLU A 148 10.97 0.35 -1.66
C GLU A 148 10.05 -0.67 -2.34
N ILE A 149 8.79 -0.32 -2.54
CA ILE A 149 7.75 -1.23 -3.06
C ILE A 149 7.54 -1.04 -4.56
N VAL A 150 7.37 0.19 -5.01
CA VAL A 150 7.12 0.51 -6.41
C VAL A 150 7.95 1.68 -6.83
N PRO A 151 8.89 1.49 -7.77
CA PRO A 151 9.61 2.60 -8.40
C PRO A 151 8.76 3.29 -9.46
N GLY A 152 9.16 4.51 -9.85
CA GLY A 152 8.50 5.24 -10.93
C GLY A 152 7.11 5.78 -10.57
N LEU A 153 6.89 6.12 -9.31
CA LEU A 153 5.64 6.69 -8.83
C LEU A 153 5.46 8.13 -9.33
N ARG A 154 4.26 8.43 -9.83
CA ARG A 154 3.80 9.76 -10.27
C ARG A 154 2.72 10.34 -9.38
N GLY A 155 2.16 9.54 -8.48
CA GLY A 155 1.20 9.96 -7.49
C GLY A 155 0.71 8.83 -6.60
N LEU A 156 0.49 9.17 -5.34
CA LEU A 156 -0.23 8.36 -4.36
C LEU A 156 -1.32 9.24 -3.77
N THR A 157 -2.58 8.85 -3.96
CA THR A 157 -3.74 9.52 -3.36
C THR A 157 -4.51 8.53 -2.51
N LEU A 158 -4.89 8.95 -1.33
CA LEU A 158 -5.63 8.14 -0.35
C LEU A 158 -6.89 8.89 0.05
N GLU A 159 -8.03 8.22 -0.03
CA GLU A 159 -9.31 8.76 0.42
C GLU A 159 -9.92 7.79 1.43
N TYR A 160 -10.57 8.34 2.46
CA TYR A 160 -11.08 7.60 3.62
C TYR A 160 -12.58 7.76 3.71
N TYR A 161 -13.30 6.67 3.93
CA TYR A 161 -14.76 6.63 4.03
C TYR A 161 -15.21 6.49 5.48
N ASP A 162 -16.09 7.38 5.95
CA ASP A 162 -16.61 7.38 7.32
C ASP A 162 -17.99 6.68 7.47
N GLY A 163 -18.45 6.02 6.40
CA GLY A 163 -19.79 5.44 6.30
C GLY A 163 -20.80 6.35 5.60
N LEU A 164 -20.47 7.61 5.35
CA LEU A 164 -21.33 8.60 4.69
C LEU A 164 -20.63 9.31 3.55
N ASP A 165 -19.44 9.84 3.78
CA ASP A 165 -18.69 10.66 2.84
C ASP A 165 -17.22 10.22 2.75
N TRP A 166 -16.52 10.66 1.70
CA TRP A 166 -15.10 10.45 1.48
C TRP A 166 -14.28 11.68 1.89
N TYR A 167 -13.13 11.45 2.55
CA TYR A 167 -12.22 12.47 3.06
C TYR A 167 -10.79 12.21 2.58
N ASP A 168 -10.06 13.27 2.37
CA ASP A 168 -8.65 13.24 1.95
C ASP A 168 -7.65 13.13 3.12
N THR A 169 -8.14 13.20 4.36
CA THR A 169 -7.33 13.07 5.58
C THR A 169 -8.09 12.29 6.64
N TRP A 170 -7.37 11.62 7.56
CA TRP A 170 -7.96 10.85 8.65
C TRP A 170 -7.12 10.92 9.93
N GLY A 171 -7.76 10.88 11.10
CA GLY A 171 -7.08 10.71 12.39
C GLY A 171 -6.51 11.99 13.00
N ASP A 172 -6.43 13.10 12.30
CA ASP A 172 -5.97 14.38 12.85
C ASP A 172 -7.12 15.38 12.99
N ALA A 173 -7.61 15.50 14.22
CA ALA A 173 -8.65 16.47 14.58
C ALA A 173 -8.18 17.94 14.41
N SER A 174 -6.89 18.20 14.27
CA SER A 174 -6.33 19.54 14.08
C SER A 174 -6.40 19.99 12.62
N ILE A 175 -6.48 19.06 11.66
CA ILE A 175 -6.59 19.37 10.24
C ILE A 175 -8.06 19.60 9.87
N LYS A 176 -8.66 20.64 10.41
CA LYS A 176 -9.96 21.20 9.95
C LYS A 176 -9.84 21.86 8.57
N LYS A 177 -9.11 21.26 7.65
CA LYS A 177 -8.95 21.78 6.29
C LYS A 177 -10.10 21.34 5.41
N LYS A 178 -11.06 22.27 5.21
CA LYS A 178 -11.87 22.48 4.01
C LYS A 178 -12.40 21.23 3.29
N VAL A 179 -12.92 20.28 4.03
CA VAL A 179 -13.76 19.27 3.41
C VAL A 179 -15.10 19.90 3.11
N LYS A 180 -15.55 19.81 1.86
CA LYS A 180 -16.92 20.17 1.49
C LYS A 180 -17.83 19.11 2.07
N TYR A 181 -18.38 19.35 3.26
CA TYR A 181 -19.41 18.49 3.81
C TYR A 181 -20.65 18.55 2.94
N THR A 182 -21.08 17.40 2.48
CA THR A 182 -22.37 17.23 1.80
C THR A 182 -23.50 17.03 2.81
N THR A 183 -23.16 16.68 4.04
CA THR A 183 -24.10 16.41 5.15
C THR A 183 -23.96 17.45 6.26
N THR A 184 -25.04 17.68 6.99
CA THR A 184 -25.10 18.56 8.16
C THR A 184 -24.42 17.99 9.39
N GLN A 185 -23.95 16.75 9.33
CA GLN A 185 -23.31 16.05 10.44
C GLN A 185 -21.80 16.24 10.38
N ALA A 186 -21.19 16.55 11.52
CA ALA A 186 -19.73 16.63 11.61
C ALA A 186 -19.11 15.24 11.32
N PRO A 187 -18.02 15.19 10.53
CA PRO A 187 -17.40 13.92 10.18
C PRO A 187 -16.83 13.22 11.41
N ASN A 188 -16.97 11.91 11.46
CA ASN A 188 -16.32 11.08 12.45
C ASN A 188 -14.97 10.62 11.89
N LEU A 189 -13.94 11.40 12.10
CA LEU A 189 -12.56 11.09 11.65
C LEU A 189 -11.72 10.45 12.76
N SER A 190 -12.36 9.87 13.79
CA SER A 190 -11.68 9.18 14.88
C SER A 190 -11.81 7.67 14.72
N GLY A 191 -10.77 6.93 15.17
CA GLY A 191 -10.72 5.48 15.03
C GLY A 191 -10.36 5.04 13.61
N PHE A 192 -10.97 3.96 13.15
CA PHE A 192 -10.72 3.44 11.78
C PHE A 192 -11.75 3.95 10.79
N PRO A 193 -11.35 4.25 9.54
CA PRO A 193 -12.30 4.46 8.45
C PRO A 193 -12.97 3.13 8.09
N GLU A 194 -14.20 3.15 7.58
CA GLU A 194 -14.87 1.95 7.08
C GLU A 194 -14.19 1.42 5.81
N ALA A 195 -13.69 2.33 4.97
CA ALA A 195 -12.97 1.96 3.77
C ALA A 195 -11.88 2.99 3.42
N VAL A 196 -10.87 2.52 2.68
CA VAL A 196 -9.81 3.35 2.11
C VAL A 196 -9.76 3.12 0.60
N LEU A 197 -9.88 4.19 -0.18
CA LEU A 197 -9.61 4.20 -1.62
C LEU A 197 -8.14 4.54 -1.83
N ILE A 198 -7.44 3.65 -2.49
CA ILE A 198 -6.01 3.80 -2.83
C ILE A 198 -5.90 4.04 -4.32
N THR A 199 -5.28 5.15 -4.71
CA THR A 199 -4.98 5.49 -6.10
C THR A 199 -3.49 5.59 -6.29
N LEU A 200 -2.93 4.76 -7.19
CA LEU A 200 -1.52 4.78 -7.60
C LEU A 200 -1.42 5.24 -9.05
N ALA A 201 -0.60 6.26 -9.30
CA ALA A 201 -0.23 6.69 -10.65
C ALA A 201 1.23 6.33 -10.91
N LEU A 202 1.51 5.53 -11.95
CA LEU A 202 2.84 5.04 -12.28
C LEU A 202 3.31 5.56 -13.64
N ASP A 203 4.59 5.91 -13.73
CA ASP A 203 5.27 6.24 -14.98
C ASP A 203 5.71 4.95 -15.69
N LEU A 204 5.39 4.83 -16.98
CA LEU A 204 5.82 3.68 -17.79
C LEU A 204 7.31 3.69 -18.08
N ASN A 205 7.90 4.88 -18.17
CA ASN A 205 9.31 5.07 -18.46
C ASN A 205 9.93 6.13 -17.54
N PRO A 206 10.16 5.80 -16.26
CA PRO A 206 10.63 6.78 -15.26
C PRO A 206 12.01 7.37 -15.63
N ASP A 207 12.85 6.64 -16.36
CA ASP A 207 14.19 7.05 -16.78
C ASP A 207 14.22 7.75 -18.14
N SER A 208 13.07 7.91 -18.79
CA SER A 208 12.97 8.58 -20.09
C SER A 208 13.33 10.07 -19.97
N VAL A 209 14.29 10.48 -20.81
CA VAL A 209 14.71 11.89 -20.95
C VAL A 209 13.81 12.65 -21.95
N ALA A 210 12.79 12.00 -22.50
CA ALA A 210 11.91 12.59 -23.49
C ALA A 210 11.19 13.83 -22.93
N GLU A 211 11.18 14.91 -23.70
CA GLU A 211 10.49 16.17 -23.34
C GLU A 211 8.98 15.98 -23.12
N LYS A 212 8.38 14.99 -23.76
CA LYS A 212 6.96 14.66 -23.63
C LYS A 212 6.81 13.34 -22.89
N LYS A 213 6.54 13.42 -21.59
CA LYS A 213 6.21 12.24 -20.80
C LYS A 213 4.83 11.72 -21.20
N GLU A 214 4.73 10.40 -21.34
CA GLU A 214 3.42 9.75 -21.50
C GLU A 214 2.54 9.96 -20.25
N PRO A 215 1.21 9.95 -20.40
CA PRO A 215 0.32 10.01 -19.25
C PRO A 215 0.57 8.82 -18.33
N PRO A 216 0.53 9.01 -17.00
CA PRO A 216 0.74 7.92 -16.06
C PRO A 216 -0.39 6.88 -16.16
N MET A 217 -0.06 5.62 -15.89
CA MET A 217 -1.06 4.59 -15.67
C MET A 217 -1.62 4.72 -14.26
N VAL A 218 -2.95 4.81 -14.14
CA VAL A 218 -3.64 4.95 -12.86
C VAL A 218 -4.29 3.62 -12.47
N PHE A 219 -4.06 3.20 -11.24
CA PHE A 219 -4.62 2.01 -10.63
C PHE A 219 -5.37 2.38 -9.35
N GLN A 220 -6.54 1.82 -9.15
CA GLN A 220 -7.35 2.09 -7.98
C GLN A 220 -7.87 0.82 -7.33
N THR A 221 -8.00 0.85 -6.02
CA THR A 221 -8.69 -0.20 -5.25
C THR A 221 -9.34 0.40 -4.01
N VAL A 222 -10.49 -0.16 -3.61
CA VAL A 222 -11.15 0.15 -2.35
C VAL A 222 -10.90 -1.00 -1.38
N VAL A 223 -10.50 -0.69 -0.17
CA VAL A 223 -10.25 -1.65 0.90
C VAL A 223 -11.19 -1.36 2.05
N HIS A 224 -12.06 -2.30 2.40
CA HIS A 224 -12.86 -2.23 3.62
C HIS A 224 -12.05 -2.74 4.80
N LEU A 225 -12.14 -2.03 5.93
CA LEU A 225 -11.47 -2.40 7.17
C LEU A 225 -12.44 -3.20 8.04
N GLU A 226 -12.12 -4.46 8.33
CA GLU A 226 -13.00 -5.38 9.05
C GLU A 226 -13.21 -5.00 10.52
N LEU A 227 -12.27 -4.25 11.11
CA LEU A 227 -12.33 -3.82 12.50
C LEU A 227 -12.99 -2.44 12.70
N ALA A 228 -13.42 -1.78 11.64
CA ALA A 228 -14.12 -0.50 11.73
C ALA A 228 -15.45 -0.60 12.51
N ASP A 229 -16.11 -1.75 12.39
CA ASP A 229 -17.40 -2.03 13.05
C ASP A 229 -17.27 -2.51 14.51
N VAL A 230 -16.07 -2.72 15.04
CA VAL A 230 -15.90 -3.10 16.43
C VAL A 230 -16.04 -1.85 17.30
N PRO A 231 -17.15 -1.68 18.05
CA PRO A 231 -17.28 -0.56 18.96
C PRO A 231 -16.07 -0.59 19.90
N ALA A 232 -15.42 0.57 20.06
CA ALA A 232 -14.36 0.71 21.06
C ALA A 232 -14.90 0.12 22.37
N PRO A 233 -14.16 -0.76 23.07
CA PRO A 233 -14.63 -1.32 24.32
C PRO A 233 -14.99 -0.15 25.23
N SER A 234 -16.28 0.04 25.43
CA SER A 234 -16.79 1.05 26.36
C SER A 234 -16.15 0.71 27.69
N GLY A 235 -15.14 1.47 28.09
CA GLY A 235 -14.49 1.39 29.39
C GLY A 235 -15.43 1.76 30.51
N GLY A 236 -16.56 1.07 30.58
CA GLY A 236 -17.51 1.07 31.67
C GLY A 236 -17.13 0.01 32.69
N SER A 237 -16.00 0.18 33.37
CA SER A 237 -15.93 -0.39 34.71
C SER A 237 -16.86 0.42 35.63
N THR A 238 -18.15 0.20 35.50
CA THR A 238 -19.02 0.34 36.63
C THR A 238 -18.66 -0.80 37.57
N VAL A 239 -17.61 -0.63 38.33
CA VAL A 239 -17.49 -1.26 39.62
C VAL A 239 -18.72 -0.74 40.38
N PRO A 240 -19.67 -1.59 40.82
CA PRO A 240 -20.73 -1.10 41.69
C PRO A 240 -20.04 -0.62 42.95
N ASP A 241 -20.11 0.70 43.17
CA ASP A 241 -19.71 1.31 44.43
C ASP A 241 -20.66 0.79 45.51
N ASN A 242 -20.27 -0.30 46.14
CA ASN A 242 -20.99 -0.90 47.27
C ASN A 242 -20.49 -0.28 48.58
N SER A 243 -20.25 1.02 48.58
CA SER A 243 -20.06 1.84 49.74
C SER A 243 -21.42 2.45 50.18
N ASN A 244 -22.32 1.59 50.67
CA ASN A 244 -23.43 2.04 51.46
C ASN A 244 -23.01 1.92 52.96
N PRO A 245 -22.60 2.99 53.62
CA PRO A 245 -22.49 2.97 55.07
C PRO A 245 -23.92 2.98 55.63
N GLY A 246 -24.36 1.82 56.06
CA GLY A 246 -25.63 1.65 56.76
C GLY A 246 -25.78 2.63 57.90
N ASN A 247 -26.68 3.55 57.70
CA ASN A 247 -27.19 4.46 58.73
C ASN A 247 -28.15 3.66 59.59
N ASN A 248 -27.61 2.91 60.59
CA ASN A 248 -28.38 2.40 61.68
C ASN A 248 -28.61 3.55 62.70
N ALA A 249 -29.58 4.39 62.41
CA ALA A 249 -30.17 5.26 63.37
C ALA A 249 -31.00 4.40 64.31
N MET A 250 -30.54 4.22 65.55
CA MET A 250 -31.25 3.66 66.68
C MET A 250 -32.36 4.62 67.06
N PRO A 251 -33.64 4.18 67.26
CA PRO A 251 -34.70 5.05 67.76
C PRO A 251 -34.49 5.37 69.23
N PRO A 252 -34.78 6.60 69.68
CA PRO A 252 -34.78 6.93 71.09
C PRO A 252 -36.05 6.41 71.76
N GLY A 253 -35.95 5.45 72.66
CA GLY A 253 -37.10 4.88 73.33
C GLY A 253 -36.80 4.45 74.73
N GLN A 254 -37.31 5.26 75.67
CA GLN A 254 -37.83 4.93 76.96
C GLN A 254 -36.88 4.52 78.05
N ASN A 255 -36.71 5.52 78.87
CA ASN A 255 -36.38 5.39 80.32
C ASN A 255 -37.57 4.89 81.04
N PRO A 256 -37.50 3.87 81.91
CA PRO A 256 -38.38 3.74 83.05
C PRO A 256 -37.59 4.04 84.31
N GLY A 257 -38.10 5.06 84.97
CA GLY A 257 -37.67 5.43 86.30
C GLY A 257 -38.05 4.45 87.40
N GLY A 258 -37.46 4.66 88.52
CA GLY A 258 -38.06 4.41 89.76
C GLY A 258 -37.38 3.42 90.68
N GLY A 259 -36.95 3.89 91.79
CA GLY A 259 -37.19 3.18 93.01
C GLY A 259 -35.97 2.76 93.83
N ASN A 260 -35.81 3.55 94.86
CA ASN A 260 -35.10 3.32 96.09
C ASN A 260 -33.63 3.24 96.20
#